data_5fe493fb5d9eb7efcebb779cffe171fc
#
_entry.id   5fe493fb5d9eb7efcebb779cffe171fc
#
_cell.length_a   1.000
_cell.length_b   1.000
_cell.length_c   1.000
_cell.angle_alpha   90.00
_cell.angle_beta   90.00
_cell.angle_gamma   90.00
#
_symmetry.space_group_name_H-M   'P 1'
#
loop_
_entity.id
_entity.type
_entity.pdbx_description
1 polymer ?
#
loop_
_entity_poly.entity_id
_entity_poly.type
_entity_poly.pdbx_seq_one_letter_code
_entity_poly.pdbx_strand_id
1 'polypeptide(L)'
;MAGRRRATWLGNARKPKSMKTLLKLAAAGMRGERLVMLTAYDAMFANYASKAGVDVLLVGDSLGMVIQGHTDTLPVTVTDVAYHTACVARGNVDSVILGDMPFGSYQASVEDAMRAAATLMQAGAHAVKLEGGATMASTIEFLVKRGVPVVGHIGMTPQSVHAFGGFRVQARTDTAVAQLKLDLAAVTDAGAAMVVLECVPAAVGAMLASESKIPVIGIGAGPRVQGQVMVLHDILGWTAKPPKFARNFAAGTNNVQDAISAYVSAVRDQSFPNESECYA
;
A
#
# COMPACT_ATOMS: atom_id res chain seq x y z
N MET A 1 56.69 -14.60 -29.25
CA MET A 1 55.86 -13.40 -28.96
C MET A 1 54.40 -13.83 -28.91
N ALA A 2 53.84 -14.01 -27.71
CA ALA A 2 52.46 -14.47 -27.51
C ALA A 2 51.63 -13.26 -27.04
N GLY A 3 50.76 -12.78 -27.93
CA GLY A 3 49.84 -11.67 -27.64
C GLY A 3 48.71 -12.11 -26.72
N ARG A 4 48.71 -11.62 -25.50
CA ARG A 4 47.58 -11.82 -24.54
C ARG A 4 46.39 -10.98 -24.99
N ARG A 5 45.32 -11.63 -25.49
CA ARG A 5 44.01 -10.99 -25.67
C ARG A 5 43.38 -10.76 -24.28
N ARG A 6 43.25 -9.48 -23.88
CA ARG A 6 42.43 -9.11 -22.73
C ARG A 6 40.97 -9.36 -23.08
N ALA A 7 40.34 -10.28 -22.37
CA ALA A 7 38.89 -10.47 -22.43
C ALA A 7 38.20 -9.23 -21.81
N THR A 8 37.49 -8.47 -22.63
CA THR A 8 36.65 -7.35 -22.18
C THR A 8 35.35 -7.91 -21.61
N TRP A 9 35.28 -8.01 -20.29
CA TRP A 9 34.07 -8.35 -19.53
C TRP A 9 33.16 -7.13 -19.31
N LEU A 10 32.97 -6.28 -20.32
CA LEU A 10 32.00 -5.21 -20.30
C LEU A 10 30.90 -5.55 -21.31
N GLY A 11 30.06 -6.53 -20.94
CA GLY A 11 28.76 -6.66 -21.57
C GLY A 11 28.00 -5.35 -21.45
N ASN A 12 27.32 -4.92 -22.52
CA ASN A 12 26.50 -3.72 -22.61
C ASN A 12 25.68 -3.51 -21.33
N ALA A 13 26.13 -2.63 -20.44
CA ALA A 13 25.36 -2.16 -19.32
C ALA A 13 24.15 -1.41 -19.91
N ARG A 14 22.98 -2.05 -19.96
CA ARG A 14 21.73 -1.33 -20.15
C ARG A 14 21.75 -0.19 -19.14
N LYS A 15 21.54 1.05 -19.63
CA LYS A 15 21.35 2.19 -18.72
C LYS A 15 20.36 1.75 -17.66
N PRO A 16 20.66 1.85 -16.36
CA PRO A 16 19.75 1.42 -15.34
C PRO A 16 18.44 2.20 -15.55
N LYS A 17 17.34 1.50 -15.79
CA LYS A 17 16.00 2.09 -15.76
C LYS A 17 15.92 2.86 -14.46
N SER A 18 15.58 4.15 -14.49
CA SER A 18 15.58 4.97 -13.28
C SER A 18 14.67 4.27 -12.24
N MET A 19 15.29 3.82 -11.16
CA MET A 19 14.61 3.06 -10.11
C MET A 19 13.38 3.84 -9.61
N LYS A 20 12.21 3.23 -9.61
CA LYS A 20 11.02 3.80 -8.96
C LYS A 20 11.30 3.93 -7.47
N THR A 21 10.97 5.06 -6.90
CA THR A 21 11.04 5.30 -5.45
C THR A 21 9.70 5.82 -4.97
N LEU A 22 9.37 5.63 -3.69
CA LEU A 22 8.12 6.13 -3.12
C LEU A 22 7.95 7.63 -3.38
N LEU A 23 9.00 8.43 -3.20
CA LEU A 23 8.96 9.88 -3.41
C LEU A 23 8.71 10.27 -4.88
N LYS A 24 9.26 9.53 -5.85
CA LYS A 24 8.96 9.76 -7.27
C LYS A 24 7.50 9.44 -7.59
N LEU A 25 6.97 8.36 -7.04
CA LEU A 25 5.56 8.00 -7.18
C LEU A 25 4.66 9.04 -6.50
N ALA A 26 5.02 9.50 -5.31
CA ALA A 26 4.28 10.56 -4.63
C ALA A 26 4.20 11.82 -5.49
N ALA A 27 5.32 12.27 -6.03
CA ALA A 27 5.36 13.42 -6.93
C ALA A 27 4.53 13.20 -8.21
N ALA A 28 4.51 11.99 -8.78
CA ALA A 28 3.70 11.62 -9.93
C ALA A 28 2.20 11.68 -9.61
N GLY A 29 1.78 11.11 -8.48
CA GLY A 29 0.40 11.19 -8.00
C GLY A 29 -0.11 12.61 -7.81
N MET A 30 0.73 13.50 -7.26
CA MET A 30 0.37 14.91 -7.10
C MET A 30 0.31 15.70 -8.42
N ARG A 31 0.91 15.18 -9.50
CA ARG A 31 0.75 15.72 -10.87
C ARG A 31 -0.44 15.14 -11.62
N GLY A 32 -1.24 14.28 -11.00
CA GLY A 32 -2.45 13.70 -11.57
C GLY A 32 -2.27 12.29 -12.17
N GLU A 33 -1.09 11.68 -12.07
CA GLU A 33 -0.91 10.28 -12.45
C GLU A 33 -1.66 9.39 -11.44
N ARG A 34 -2.47 8.44 -11.94
CA ARG A 34 -3.18 7.50 -11.07
C ARG A 34 -2.24 6.40 -10.58
N LEU A 35 -2.10 6.28 -9.26
CA LEU A 35 -1.23 5.29 -8.66
C LEU A 35 -1.98 3.97 -8.43
N VAL A 36 -1.31 2.87 -8.74
CA VAL A 36 -1.87 1.53 -8.57
C VAL A 36 -1.08 0.80 -7.50
N MET A 37 -1.75 0.46 -6.41
CA MET A 37 -1.19 -0.36 -5.34
C MET A 37 -1.97 -1.67 -5.24
N LEU A 38 -1.27 -2.78 -4.99
CA LEU A 38 -1.87 -4.10 -4.84
C LEU A 38 -1.12 -4.87 -3.76
N THR A 39 -1.82 -5.63 -2.93
CA THR A 39 -1.11 -6.51 -2.00
C THR A 39 -0.42 -7.64 -2.75
N ALA A 40 0.72 -8.08 -2.23
CA ALA A 40 1.44 -9.25 -2.72
C ALA A 40 2.15 -9.94 -1.54
N TYR A 41 2.20 -11.28 -1.57
CA TYR A 41 2.70 -12.04 -0.43
C TYR A 41 3.76 -13.07 -0.82
N ASP A 42 4.03 -13.24 -2.12
CA ASP A 42 5.04 -14.19 -2.64
C ASP A 42 5.71 -13.67 -3.92
N ALA A 43 6.73 -14.39 -4.37
CA ALA A 43 7.54 -14.01 -5.52
C ALA A 43 6.78 -14.11 -6.85
N MET A 44 5.86 -15.07 -7.00
CA MET A 44 5.14 -15.26 -8.26
C MET A 44 4.12 -14.14 -8.49
N PHE A 45 3.28 -13.86 -7.50
CA PHE A 45 2.32 -12.76 -7.59
C PHE A 45 3.00 -11.39 -7.66
N ALA A 46 4.12 -11.19 -6.95
CA ALA A 46 4.93 -9.99 -7.08
C ALA A 46 5.42 -9.78 -8.52
N ASN A 47 5.85 -10.86 -9.19
CA ASN A 47 6.29 -10.80 -10.59
C ASN A 47 5.14 -10.45 -11.54
N TYR A 48 3.97 -11.09 -11.38
CA TYR A 48 2.79 -10.79 -12.18
C TYR A 48 2.33 -9.34 -12.00
N ALA A 49 2.20 -8.89 -10.75
CA ALA A 49 1.75 -7.54 -10.44
C ALA A 49 2.72 -6.47 -10.96
N SER A 50 4.03 -6.67 -10.74
CA SER A 50 5.04 -5.74 -11.23
C SER A 50 5.08 -5.66 -12.76
N LYS A 51 4.96 -6.80 -13.46
CA LYS A 51 4.87 -6.85 -14.93
C LYS A 51 3.59 -6.22 -15.47
N ALA A 52 2.47 -6.32 -14.75
CA ALA A 52 1.22 -5.66 -15.11
C ALA A 52 1.26 -4.14 -14.94
N GLY A 53 2.27 -3.60 -14.27
CA GLY A 53 2.44 -2.16 -14.07
C GLY A 53 1.89 -1.63 -12.75
N VAL A 54 1.74 -2.49 -11.75
CA VAL A 54 1.46 -2.06 -10.36
C VAL A 54 2.64 -1.22 -9.87
N ASP A 55 2.36 -0.04 -9.30
CA ASP A 55 3.39 0.89 -8.84
C ASP A 55 3.96 0.50 -7.48
N VAL A 56 3.09 0.05 -6.58
CA VAL A 56 3.45 -0.32 -5.21
C VAL A 56 2.89 -1.71 -4.88
N LEU A 57 3.77 -2.60 -4.44
CA LEU A 57 3.42 -3.90 -3.88
C LEU A 57 3.37 -3.76 -2.36
N LEU A 58 2.18 -3.89 -1.78
CA LEU A 58 1.98 -3.85 -0.34
C LEU A 58 2.07 -5.26 0.23
N VAL A 59 3.05 -5.50 1.10
CA VAL A 59 3.09 -6.71 1.92
C VAL A 59 2.32 -6.39 3.19
N GLY A 60 0.98 -6.51 3.09
CA GLY A 60 0.03 -6.09 4.11
C GLY A 60 -0.16 -7.13 5.21
N ASP A 61 -0.48 -6.66 6.42
CA ASP A 61 -0.90 -7.54 7.54
C ASP A 61 -2.21 -8.28 7.26
N SER A 62 -2.95 -7.89 6.21
CA SER A 62 -4.03 -8.68 5.61
C SER A 62 -3.61 -10.12 5.26
N LEU A 63 -2.28 -10.42 5.17
CA LEU A 63 -1.76 -11.78 5.08
C LEU A 63 -2.30 -12.70 6.20
N GLY A 64 -2.54 -12.15 7.38
CA GLY A 64 -3.14 -12.89 8.49
C GLY A 64 -4.47 -13.52 8.10
N MET A 65 -5.30 -12.77 7.38
CA MET A 65 -6.63 -13.24 6.96
C MET A 65 -6.57 -14.11 5.71
N VAL A 66 -5.84 -13.68 4.67
CA VAL A 66 -5.91 -14.32 3.33
C VAL A 66 -4.87 -15.41 3.11
N ILE A 67 -3.79 -15.47 3.92
CA ILE A 67 -2.73 -16.48 3.82
C ILE A 67 -2.73 -17.40 5.05
N GLN A 68 -2.80 -16.83 6.27
CA GLN A 68 -2.70 -17.59 7.52
C GLN A 68 -4.06 -18.10 8.01
N GLY A 69 -5.20 -17.55 7.50
CA GLY A 69 -6.56 -17.98 7.85
C GLY A 69 -7.08 -17.46 9.20
N HIS A 70 -6.49 -16.38 9.71
CA HIS A 70 -6.99 -15.68 10.90
C HIS A 70 -8.26 -14.88 10.59
N THR A 71 -9.02 -14.53 11.63
CA THR A 71 -10.25 -13.73 11.52
C THR A 71 -10.01 -12.23 11.36
N ASP A 72 -8.81 -11.79 11.74
CA ASP A 72 -8.35 -10.40 11.68
C ASP A 72 -6.83 -10.34 11.48
N THR A 73 -6.26 -9.12 11.51
CA THR A 73 -4.82 -8.90 11.25
C THR A 73 -3.97 -8.91 12.53
N LEU A 74 -4.57 -8.94 13.72
CA LEU A 74 -3.86 -8.76 14.99
C LEU A 74 -2.82 -9.84 15.31
N PRO A 75 -2.99 -11.12 14.93
CA PRO A 75 -1.99 -12.15 15.20
C PRO A 75 -0.71 -12.05 14.37
N VAL A 76 -0.72 -11.24 13.30
CA VAL A 76 0.44 -11.11 12.39
C VAL A 76 1.63 -10.48 13.10
N THR A 77 2.80 -11.09 12.93
CA THR A 77 4.05 -10.62 13.53
C THR A 77 4.94 -9.88 12.51
N VAL A 78 5.92 -9.09 13.00
CA VAL A 78 6.95 -8.48 12.15
C VAL A 78 7.73 -9.54 11.37
N THR A 79 7.96 -10.71 11.96
CA THR A 79 8.65 -11.84 11.32
C THR A 79 7.86 -12.38 10.12
N ASP A 80 6.53 -12.49 10.23
CA ASP A 80 5.68 -12.92 9.13
C ASP A 80 5.75 -11.93 7.97
N VAL A 81 5.55 -10.63 8.25
CA VAL A 81 5.64 -9.60 7.22
C VAL A 81 7.03 -9.57 6.59
N ALA A 82 8.10 -9.69 7.38
CA ALA A 82 9.48 -9.73 6.86
C ALA A 82 9.72 -10.94 5.96
N TYR A 83 9.21 -12.13 6.32
CA TYR A 83 9.31 -13.32 5.49
C TYR A 83 8.65 -13.11 4.12
N HIS A 84 7.40 -12.64 4.12
CA HIS A 84 6.66 -12.36 2.89
C HIS A 84 7.29 -11.22 2.09
N THR A 85 7.81 -10.17 2.75
CA THR A 85 8.56 -9.08 2.10
C THR A 85 9.78 -9.61 1.35
N ALA A 86 10.55 -10.51 1.95
CA ALA A 86 11.71 -11.13 1.30
C ALA A 86 11.28 -12.00 0.09
N CYS A 87 10.13 -12.67 0.14
CA CYS A 87 9.57 -13.41 -0.99
C CYS A 87 9.17 -12.45 -2.12
N VAL A 88 8.43 -11.38 -1.82
CA VAL A 88 8.01 -10.37 -2.77
C VAL A 88 9.22 -9.68 -3.42
N ALA A 89 10.25 -9.34 -2.64
CA ALA A 89 11.46 -8.70 -3.14
C ALA A 89 12.18 -9.53 -4.20
N ARG A 90 12.22 -10.87 -4.06
CA ARG A 90 12.82 -11.78 -5.06
C ARG A 90 12.03 -11.84 -6.36
N GLY A 91 10.71 -11.66 -6.32
CA GLY A 91 9.85 -11.69 -7.51
C GLY A 91 9.64 -10.34 -8.17
N ASN A 92 9.87 -9.25 -7.44
CA ASN A 92 9.63 -7.90 -7.92
C ASN A 92 10.55 -7.51 -9.09
N VAL A 93 9.99 -6.79 -10.06
CA VAL A 93 10.75 -6.32 -11.25
C VAL A 93 11.05 -4.82 -11.15
N ASP A 94 10.04 -3.99 -10.82
CA ASP A 94 10.17 -2.52 -10.90
C ASP A 94 9.20 -1.76 -9.97
N SER A 95 8.41 -2.45 -9.14
CA SER A 95 7.47 -1.80 -8.21
C SER A 95 8.19 -1.37 -6.92
N VAL A 96 7.66 -0.37 -6.25
CA VAL A 96 8.05 -0.05 -4.87
C VAL A 96 7.44 -1.12 -3.95
N ILE A 97 8.22 -1.65 -3.02
CA ILE A 97 7.75 -2.60 -2.01
C ILE A 97 7.48 -1.84 -0.72
N LEU A 98 6.26 -1.94 -0.24
CA LEU A 98 5.78 -1.34 0.99
C LEU A 98 5.54 -2.44 2.03
N GLY A 99 6.31 -2.45 3.10
CA GLY A 99 6.14 -3.40 4.22
C GLY A 99 5.18 -2.83 5.26
N ASP A 100 4.19 -3.61 5.64
CA ASP A 100 3.21 -3.21 6.65
C ASP A 100 3.75 -3.47 8.07
N MET A 101 3.67 -2.48 8.94
CA MET A 101 4.05 -2.64 10.35
C MET A 101 2.84 -3.21 11.11
N PRO A 102 2.91 -4.47 11.59
CA PRO A 102 1.76 -5.11 12.22
C PRO A 102 1.46 -4.56 13.61
N PHE A 103 0.26 -4.84 14.10
CA PHE A 103 -0.20 -4.41 15.41
C PHE A 103 0.80 -4.79 16.53
N GLY A 104 1.02 -3.86 17.46
CA GLY A 104 1.95 -4.03 18.58
C GLY A 104 3.42 -3.75 18.24
N SER A 105 3.77 -3.57 16.97
CA SER A 105 5.17 -3.39 16.56
C SER A 105 5.66 -1.94 16.56
N TYR A 106 4.76 -0.95 16.70
CA TYR A 106 5.11 0.47 16.59
C TYR A 106 4.33 1.39 17.53
N GLN A 107 3.26 0.89 18.17
CA GLN A 107 2.37 1.72 18.98
C GLN A 107 2.97 2.05 20.36
N ALA A 108 3.82 1.18 20.90
CA ALA A 108 4.32 1.31 22.27
C ALA A 108 5.44 2.34 22.39
N SER A 109 6.36 2.40 21.42
CA SER A 109 7.48 3.35 21.42
C SER A 109 8.04 3.60 20.02
N VAL A 110 8.71 4.74 19.83
CA VAL A 110 9.39 5.06 18.56
C VAL A 110 10.61 4.15 18.30
N GLU A 111 11.22 3.61 19.37
CA GLU A 111 12.32 2.64 19.28
C GLU A 111 11.81 1.29 18.75
N ASP A 112 10.64 0.83 19.21
CA ASP A 112 10.00 -0.39 18.68
C ASP A 112 9.64 -0.19 17.22
N ALA A 113 9.05 0.96 16.88
CA ALA A 113 8.75 1.31 15.50
C ALA A 113 10.01 1.28 14.60
N MET A 114 11.13 1.81 15.08
CA MET A 114 12.38 1.77 14.33
C MET A 114 12.92 0.35 14.16
N ARG A 115 12.84 -0.49 15.19
CA ARG A 115 13.25 -1.90 15.08
C ARG A 115 12.41 -2.67 14.07
N ALA A 116 11.09 -2.50 14.12
CA ALA A 116 10.18 -3.12 13.15
C ALA A 116 10.44 -2.63 11.73
N ALA A 117 10.53 -1.30 11.52
CA ALA A 117 10.82 -0.72 10.22
C ALA A 117 12.17 -1.21 9.64
N ALA A 118 13.22 -1.25 10.46
CA ALA A 118 14.54 -1.74 10.05
C ALA A 118 14.47 -3.22 9.61
N THR A 119 13.73 -4.06 10.35
CA THR A 119 13.53 -5.48 9.99
C THR A 119 12.86 -5.62 8.63
N LEU A 120 11.81 -4.86 8.36
CA LEU A 120 11.09 -4.89 7.08
C LEU A 120 11.95 -4.37 5.93
N MET A 121 12.68 -3.27 6.14
CA MET A 121 13.58 -2.73 5.11
C MET A 121 14.74 -3.68 4.81
N GLN A 122 15.32 -4.32 5.82
CA GLN A 122 16.35 -5.36 5.64
C GLN A 122 15.82 -6.59 4.88
N ALA A 123 14.53 -6.90 5.01
CA ALA A 123 13.87 -7.94 4.23
C ALA A 123 13.62 -7.54 2.77
N GLY A 124 13.79 -6.27 2.40
CA GLY A 124 13.67 -5.77 1.03
C GLY A 124 12.55 -4.76 0.81
N ALA A 125 11.87 -4.28 1.86
CA ALA A 125 10.94 -3.17 1.74
C ALA A 125 11.69 -1.86 1.39
N HIS A 126 11.07 -1.03 0.58
CA HIS A 126 11.57 0.31 0.22
C HIS A 126 10.95 1.41 1.11
N ALA A 127 9.88 1.08 1.81
CA ALA A 127 9.12 1.95 2.70
C ALA A 127 8.30 1.10 3.66
N VAL A 128 7.77 1.72 4.72
CA VAL A 128 6.85 1.05 5.65
C VAL A 128 5.50 1.75 5.70
N LYS A 129 4.41 0.99 5.98
CA LYS A 129 3.09 1.52 6.30
C LYS A 129 2.82 1.34 7.79
N LEU A 130 2.13 2.27 8.39
CA LEU A 130 1.60 2.16 9.74
C LEU A 130 0.23 2.84 9.85
N GLU A 131 -0.59 2.35 10.77
CA GLU A 131 -1.96 2.80 10.99
C GLU A 131 -2.06 3.80 12.13
N GLY A 132 -2.88 4.82 11.91
CA GLY A 132 -3.18 5.89 12.87
C GLY A 132 -2.91 7.27 12.29
N GLY A 133 -3.69 8.24 12.78
CA GLY A 133 -3.61 9.63 12.40
C GLY A 133 -2.70 10.46 13.31
N ALA A 134 -3.25 11.49 13.93
CA ALA A 134 -2.53 12.43 14.80
C ALA A 134 -1.77 11.72 15.94
N THR A 135 -2.31 10.63 16.47
CA THR A 135 -1.66 9.86 17.54
C THR A 135 -0.34 9.21 17.13
N MET A 136 -0.13 8.98 15.82
CA MET A 136 1.09 8.38 15.28
C MET A 136 2.03 9.40 14.60
N ALA A 137 1.68 10.68 14.62
CA ALA A 137 2.49 11.71 13.96
C ALA A 137 3.95 11.74 14.47
N SER A 138 4.16 11.64 15.78
CA SER A 138 5.51 11.61 16.36
C SER A 138 6.32 10.37 15.93
N THR A 139 5.67 9.22 15.81
CA THR A 139 6.30 7.98 15.32
C THR A 139 6.68 8.11 13.84
N ILE A 140 5.78 8.66 13.01
CA ILE A 140 6.05 8.93 11.59
C ILE A 140 7.24 9.88 11.44
N GLU A 141 7.22 11.01 12.16
CA GLU A 141 8.29 12.00 12.12
C GLU A 141 9.64 11.41 12.55
N PHE A 142 9.62 10.59 13.61
CA PHE A 142 10.83 9.91 14.11
C PHE A 142 11.45 9.00 13.04
N LEU A 143 10.63 8.18 12.36
CA LEU A 143 11.06 7.28 11.29
C LEU A 143 11.58 8.07 10.08
N VAL A 144 10.82 9.04 9.61
CA VAL A 144 11.16 9.85 8.43
C VAL A 144 12.48 10.61 8.64
N LYS A 145 12.68 11.25 9.79
CA LYS A 145 13.93 11.95 10.12
C LYS A 145 15.14 11.03 10.20
N ARG A 146 14.93 9.71 10.28
CA ARG A 146 16.01 8.68 10.30
C ARG A 146 16.14 7.94 8.96
N GLY A 147 15.50 8.45 7.92
CA GLY A 147 15.66 7.93 6.56
C GLY A 147 14.72 6.77 6.21
N VAL A 148 13.70 6.49 7.01
CA VAL A 148 12.67 5.48 6.70
C VAL A 148 11.51 6.18 5.99
N PRO A 149 11.23 5.91 4.69
CA PRO A 149 10.05 6.43 4.03
C PRO A 149 8.78 5.79 4.60
N VAL A 150 7.76 6.62 4.90
CA VAL A 150 6.53 6.17 5.56
C VAL A 150 5.30 6.48 4.70
N VAL A 151 4.37 5.54 4.66
CA VAL A 151 2.98 5.70 4.21
C VAL A 151 2.07 5.63 5.43
N GLY A 152 1.29 6.67 5.68
CA GLY A 152 0.27 6.66 6.73
C GLY A 152 -0.96 5.84 6.33
N HIS A 153 -1.79 5.46 7.31
CA HIS A 153 -3.07 4.82 7.05
C HIS A 153 -4.12 5.36 8.03
N ILE A 154 -5.17 5.96 7.49
CA ILE A 154 -6.25 6.61 8.23
C ILE A 154 -7.63 6.17 7.71
N GLY A 155 -8.68 6.53 8.43
CA GLY A 155 -10.04 6.06 8.19
C GLY A 155 -10.31 4.78 8.99
N MET A 156 -10.79 3.73 8.36
CA MET A 156 -10.81 2.40 8.96
C MET A 156 -9.37 1.87 9.02
N THR A 157 -8.94 1.55 10.20
CA THR A 157 -7.63 0.94 10.46
C THR A 157 -7.85 -0.48 11.00
N PRO A 158 -7.61 -1.55 10.21
CA PRO A 158 -7.89 -2.94 10.59
C PRO A 158 -7.30 -3.36 11.93
N GLN A 159 -6.12 -2.82 12.28
CA GLN A 159 -5.49 -3.08 13.59
C GLN A 159 -6.30 -2.53 14.76
N SER A 160 -7.22 -1.60 14.53
CA SER A 160 -8.13 -1.04 15.54
C SER A 160 -9.53 -1.66 15.49
N VAL A 161 -9.71 -2.80 14.81
CA VAL A 161 -11.02 -3.43 14.54
C VAL A 161 -11.85 -3.64 15.81
N HIS A 162 -11.24 -4.02 16.92
CA HIS A 162 -11.95 -4.21 18.19
C HIS A 162 -12.38 -2.88 18.81
N ALA A 163 -11.57 -1.83 18.70
CA ALA A 163 -11.93 -0.50 19.18
C ALA A 163 -13.11 0.11 18.37
N PHE A 164 -13.19 -0.19 17.07
CA PHE A 164 -14.31 0.22 16.22
C PHE A 164 -15.56 -0.68 16.36
N GLY A 165 -15.43 -1.82 17.04
CA GLY A 165 -16.52 -2.81 17.13
C GLY A 165 -16.83 -3.50 15.79
N GLY A 166 -15.77 -3.73 14.98
CA GLY A 166 -15.83 -4.40 13.68
C GLY A 166 -15.37 -3.52 12.51
N PHE A 167 -15.38 -4.09 11.31
CA PHE A 167 -15.09 -3.35 10.07
C PHE A 167 -16.25 -2.41 9.73
N ARG A 168 -16.08 -1.12 9.94
CA ARG A 168 -17.13 -0.11 9.76
C ARG A 168 -16.66 1.07 8.93
N VAL A 169 -17.56 1.62 8.12
CA VAL A 169 -17.32 2.87 7.40
C VAL A 169 -17.13 4.01 8.40
N GLN A 170 -16.02 4.72 8.26
CA GLN A 170 -15.62 5.84 9.11
C GLN A 170 -16.11 7.18 8.55
N ALA A 171 -15.96 8.27 9.33
CA ALA A 171 -16.24 9.63 8.91
C ALA A 171 -17.68 9.86 8.38
N ARG A 172 -18.69 9.32 9.08
CA ARG A 172 -20.12 9.49 8.75
C ARG A 172 -20.78 10.68 9.43
N THR A 173 -20.09 11.36 10.33
CA THR A 173 -20.58 12.57 11.03
C THR A 173 -19.60 13.70 10.80
N ASP A 174 -20.07 14.95 10.89
CA ASP A 174 -19.21 16.13 10.71
C ASP A 174 -18.02 16.13 11.67
N THR A 175 -18.23 15.72 12.92
CA THR A 175 -17.15 15.59 13.91
C THR A 175 -16.13 14.56 13.48
N ALA A 176 -16.54 13.41 12.97
CA ALA A 176 -15.62 12.36 12.50
C ALA A 176 -14.89 12.80 11.22
N VAL A 177 -15.54 13.55 10.34
CA VAL A 177 -14.89 14.16 9.17
C VAL A 177 -13.85 15.19 9.59
N ALA A 178 -14.16 16.05 10.57
CA ALA A 178 -13.21 17.02 11.10
C ALA A 178 -11.99 16.33 11.73
N GLN A 179 -12.20 15.26 12.50
CA GLN A 179 -11.08 14.47 13.04
C GLN A 179 -10.22 13.86 11.94
N LEU A 180 -10.82 13.30 10.90
CA LEU A 180 -10.08 12.69 9.80
C LEU A 180 -9.25 13.70 9.00
N LYS A 181 -9.71 14.97 8.90
CA LYS A 181 -8.91 16.08 8.35
C LYS A 181 -7.70 16.39 9.23
N LEU A 182 -7.86 16.40 10.55
CA LEU A 182 -6.73 16.58 11.48
C LEU A 182 -5.73 15.43 11.37
N ASP A 183 -6.22 14.21 11.24
CA ASP A 183 -5.37 13.02 11.05
C ASP A 183 -4.56 13.11 9.76
N LEU A 184 -5.19 13.49 8.65
CA LEU A 184 -4.50 13.69 7.36
C LEU A 184 -3.43 14.79 7.47
N ALA A 185 -3.76 15.91 8.09
CA ALA A 185 -2.82 17.01 8.29
C ALA A 185 -1.62 16.55 9.13
N ALA A 186 -1.89 15.87 10.25
CA ALA A 186 -0.85 15.42 11.17
C ALA A 186 0.13 14.42 10.51
N VAL A 187 -0.36 13.43 9.76
CA VAL A 187 0.52 12.48 9.06
C VAL A 187 1.30 13.14 7.93
N THR A 188 0.70 14.14 7.26
CA THR A 188 1.37 14.93 6.22
C THR A 188 2.49 15.77 6.80
N ASP A 189 2.24 16.52 7.86
CA ASP A 189 3.21 17.38 8.52
C ASP A 189 4.35 16.58 9.18
N ALA A 190 4.06 15.35 9.63
CA ALA A 190 5.06 14.40 10.11
C ALA A 190 5.98 13.85 9.00
N GLY A 191 5.68 14.12 7.73
CA GLY A 191 6.52 13.77 6.59
C GLY A 191 6.18 12.44 5.91
N ALA A 192 4.98 11.89 6.13
CA ALA A 192 4.52 10.76 5.33
C ALA A 192 4.53 11.09 3.84
N ALA A 193 4.99 10.17 3.00
CA ALA A 193 5.08 10.37 1.56
C ALA A 193 3.76 10.19 0.83
N MET A 194 2.86 9.38 1.40
CA MET A 194 1.51 9.06 0.93
C MET A 194 0.65 8.69 2.14
N VAL A 195 -0.66 8.62 1.92
CA VAL A 195 -1.60 8.10 2.92
C VAL A 195 -2.58 7.13 2.27
N VAL A 196 -2.81 5.98 2.91
CA VAL A 196 -3.94 5.10 2.62
C VAL A 196 -5.16 5.66 3.36
N LEU A 197 -6.28 5.73 2.65
CA LEU A 197 -7.57 6.15 3.19
C LEU A 197 -8.58 5.02 2.99
N GLU A 198 -9.04 4.42 4.10
CA GLU A 198 -9.86 3.22 4.03
C GLU A 198 -11.29 3.45 4.54
N CYS A 199 -12.26 2.87 3.81
CA CYS A 199 -13.67 2.75 4.21
C CYS A 199 -14.28 4.06 4.71
N VAL A 200 -14.35 5.06 3.83
CA VAL A 200 -15.02 6.36 4.08
C VAL A 200 -16.02 6.64 2.95
N PRO A 201 -17.03 7.51 3.17
CA PRO A 201 -17.89 7.98 2.10
C PRO A 201 -17.08 8.58 0.94
N ALA A 202 -17.49 8.30 -0.30
CA ALA A 202 -16.77 8.75 -1.50
C ALA A 202 -16.64 10.30 -1.58
N ALA A 203 -17.63 11.03 -1.07
CA ALA A 203 -17.55 12.48 -0.99
C ALA A 203 -16.45 12.96 -0.03
N VAL A 204 -16.28 12.27 1.11
CA VAL A 204 -15.22 12.56 2.09
C VAL A 204 -13.85 12.22 1.49
N GLY A 205 -13.72 11.08 0.81
CA GLY A 205 -12.49 10.71 0.11
C GLY A 205 -12.07 11.75 -0.92
N ALA A 206 -13.02 12.22 -1.75
CA ALA A 206 -12.78 13.24 -2.75
C ALA A 206 -12.34 14.59 -2.13
N MET A 207 -13.00 15.01 -1.05
CA MET A 207 -12.67 16.24 -0.34
C MET A 207 -11.25 16.17 0.25
N LEU A 208 -10.92 15.10 0.98
CA LEU A 208 -9.60 14.92 1.59
C LEU A 208 -8.50 14.87 0.52
N ALA A 209 -8.73 14.16 -0.59
CA ALA A 209 -7.78 14.08 -1.68
C ALA A 209 -7.53 15.44 -2.36
N SER A 210 -8.56 16.31 -2.44
CA SER A 210 -8.41 17.65 -3.02
C SER A 210 -7.65 18.62 -2.11
N GLU A 211 -7.73 18.43 -0.79
CA GLU A 211 -7.07 19.28 0.21
C GLU A 211 -5.65 18.77 0.57
N SER A 212 -5.35 17.52 0.22
CA SER A 212 -4.10 16.85 0.61
C SER A 212 -2.88 17.39 -0.13
N LYS A 213 -1.75 17.51 0.58
CA LYS A 213 -0.43 17.84 0.01
C LYS A 213 0.38 16.59 -0.36
N ILE A 214 -0.13 15.40 -0.05
CA ILE A 214 0.45 14.10 -0.40
C ILE A 214 -0.59 13.23 -1.07
N PRO A 215 -0.22 12.24 -1.91
CA PRO A 215 -1.20 11.38 -2.54
C PRO A 215 -2.02 10.59 -1.53
N VAL A 216 -3.34 10.59 -1.74
CA VAL A 216 -4.30 9.75 -1.03
C VAL A 216 -4.58 8.51 -1.87
N ILE A 217 -4.29 7.34 -1.32
CA ILE A 217 -4.53 6.03 -1.95
C ILE A 217 -5.76 5.43 -1.29
N GLY A 218 -6.83 5.28 -2.05
CA GLY A 218 -8.12 4.83 -1.51
C GLY A 218 -8.26 3.31 -1.49
N ILE A 219 -8.97 2.81 -0.49
CA ILE A 219 -9.58 1.49 -0.47
C ILE A 219 -10.98 1.64 0.15
N GLY A 220 -12.01 1.56 -0.67
CA GLY A 220 -13.36 1.92 -0.24
C GLY A 220 -13.53 3.41 0.11
N ALA A 221 -12.78 4.30 -0.55
CA ALA A 221 -12.82 5.75 -0.37
C ALA A 221 -13.30 6.51 -1.63
N GLY A 222 -13.84 5.78 -2.60
CA GLY A 222 -14.33 6.34 -3.87
C GLY A 222 -13.24 6.57 -4.93
N PRO A 223 -13.63 6.98 -6.16
CA PRO A 223 -12.72 7.08 -7.29
C PRO A 223 -11.89 8.38 -7.34
N ARG A 224 -12.30 9.44 -6.62
CA ARG A 224 -11.68 10.77 -6.73
C ARG A 224 -10.53 10.98 -5.74
N VAL A 225 -9.63 10.00 -5.67
CA VAL A 225 -8.36 10.01 -4.93
C VAL A 225 -7.20 9.81 -5.90
N GLN A 226 -5.95 9.98 -5.50
CA GLN A 226 -4.78 9.91 -6.40
C GLN A 226 -4.40 8.47 -6.80
N GLY A 227 -4.93 7.45 -6.14
CA GLY A 227 -4.69 6.05 -6.49
C GLY A 227 -5.60 5.11 -5.74
N GLN A 228 -5.51 3.81 -6.04
CA GLN A 228 -6.27 2.76 -5.36
C GLN A 228 -5.34 1.68 -4.85
N VAL A 229 -5.68 1.08 -3.71
CA VAL A 229 -5.10 -0.17 -3.24
C VAL A 229 -6.20 -1.22 -3.09
N MET A 230 -5.87 -2.46 -3.44
CA MET A 230 -6.76 -3.61 -3.24
C MET A 230 -5.98 -4.80 -2.67
N VAL A 231 -6.71 -5.69 -1.99
CA VAL A 231 -6.19 -7.00 -1.62
C VAL A 231 -6.20 -7.90 -2.86
N LEU A 232 -5.10 -8.58 -3.13
CA LEU A 232 -4.94 -9.46 -4.29
C LEU A 232 -6.07 -10.50 -4.39
N HIS A 233 -6.41 -11.14 -3.27
CA HIS A 233 -7.44 -12.17 -3.23
C HIS A 233 -8.83 -11.63 -3.58
N ASP A 234 -9.11 -10.37 -3.24
CA ASP A 234 -10.38 -9.72 -3.58
C ASP A 234 -10.49 -9.49 -5.09
N ILE A 235 -9.44 -8.98 -5.73
CA ILE A 235 -9.47 -8.73 -7.18
C ILE A 235 -9.51 -10.03 -8.00
N LEU A 236 -9.06 -11.15 -7.42
CA LEU A 236 -9.13 -12.47 -8.03
C LEU A 236 -10.46 -13.19 -7.75
N GLY A 237 -11.35 -12.61 -6.93
CA GLY A 237 -12.63 -13.20 -6.58
C GLY A 237 -12.51 -14.42 -5.66
N TRP A 238 -11.41 -14.54 -4.90
CA TRP A 238 -11.18 -15.68 -4.00
C TRP A 238 -11.72 -15.46 -2.60
N THR A 239 -12.08 -14.22 -2.26
CA THR A 239 -12.72 -13.89 -0.99
C THR A 239 -14.18 -14.27 -1.02
N ALA A 240 -14.61 -15.17 -0.13
CA ALA A 240 -15.98 -15.70 -0.10
C ALA A 240 -17.05 -14.63 0.19
N LYS A 241 -16.71 -13.63 0.99
CA LYS A 241 -17.56 -12.47 1.32
C LYS A 241 -16.76 -11.18 1.10
N PRO A 242 -16.59 -10.76 -0.16
CA PRO A 242 -15.80 -9.57 -0.47
C PRO A 242 -16.46 -8.31 0.10
N PRO A 243 -15.68 -7.31 0.50
CA PRO A 243 -16.23 -6.01 0.89
C PRO A 243 -16.90 -5.34 -0.31
N LYS A 244 -17.82 -4.39 -0.03
CA LYS A 244 -18.59 -3.68 -1.07
C LYS A 244 -17.73 -3.05 -2.16
N PHE A 245 -16.55 -2.56 -1.80
CA PHE A 245 -15.62 -1.87 -2.71
C PHE A 245 -14.76 -2.83 -3.55
N ALA A 246 -14.85 -4.14 -3.33
CA ALA A 246 -14.06 -5.11 -4.08
C ALA A 246 -14.76 -5.50 -5.39
N ARG A 247 -13.97 -5.55 -6.46
CA ARG A 247 -14.40 -6.07 -7.77
C ARG A 247 -13.59 -7.31 -8.12
N ASN A 248 -14.28 -8.36 -8.58
CA ASN A 248 -13.63 -9.52 -9.16
C ASN A 248 -13.19 -9.22 -10.59
N PHE A 249 -11.90 -8.96 -10.77
CA PHE A 249 -11.30 -8.72 -12.09
C PHE A 249 -10.90 -10.00 -12.81
N ALA A 250 -10.96 -11.16 -12.14
CA ALA A 250 -10.73 -12.45 -12.79
C ALA A 250 -11.95 -12.92 -13.59
N ALA A 251 -13.13 -12.38 -13.30
CA ALA A 251 -14.32 -12.69 -14.08
C ALA A 251 -14.17 -12.23 -15.54
N GLY A 252 -14.23 -13.22 -16.45
CA GLY A 252 -14.09 -12.95 -17.89
C GLY A 252 -12.65 -12.81 -18.39
N THR A 253 -11.63 -13.07 -17.55
CA THR A 253 -10.23 -13.15 -17.95
C THR A 253 -9.76 -14.59 -18.09
N ASN A 254 -8.67 -14.82 -18.84
CA ASN A 254 -8.15 -16.16 -19.10
C ASN A 254 -7.16 -16.66 -18.05
N ASN A 255 -6.55 -15.76 -17.31
CA ASN A 255 -5.51 -16.08 -16.32
C ASN A 255 -5.33 -14.93 -15.32
N VAL A 256 -4.53 -15.18 -14.28
CA VAL A 256 -4.24 -14.22 -13.20
C VAL A 256 -3.54 -12.95 -13.70
N GLN A 257 -2.64 -13.08 -14.69
CA GLN A 257 -1.94 -11.91 -15.26
C GLN A 257 -2.91 -10.94 -15.91
N ASP A 258 -3.90 -11.46 -16.65
CA ASP A 258 -4.93 -10.65 -17.30
C ASP A 258 -5.84 -9.97 -16.26
N ALA A 259 -6.20 -10.67 -15.17
CA ALA A 259 -6.98 -10.10 -14.07
C ALA A 259 -6.27 -8.91 -13.41
N ILE A 260 -4.98 -9.07 -13.10
CA ILE A 260 -4.18 -7.98 -12.53
C ILE A 260 -4.03 -6.82 -13.53
N SER A 261 -3.84 -7.12 -14.81
CA SER A 261 -3.76 -6.08 -15.85
C SER A 261 -5.08 -5.31 -16.01
N ALA A 262 -6.23 -6.00 -15.90
CA ALA A 262 -7.55 -5.37 -15.90
C ALA A 262 -7.74 -4.43 -14.71
N TYR A 263 -7.31 -4.84 -13.50
CA TYR A 263 -7.30 -3.96 -12.33
C TYR A 263 -6.45 -2.71 -12.56
N VAL A 264 -5.21 -2.88 -13.04
CA VAL A 264 -4.32 -1.76 -13.34
C VAL A 264 -4.96 -0.78 -14.31
N SER A 265 -5.54 -1.29 -15.40
CA SER A 265 -6.22 -0.46 -16.41
C SER A 265 -7.39 0.30 -15.81
N ALA A 266 -8.25 -0.38 -15.04
CA ALA A 266 -9.44 0.22 -14.44
C ALA A 266 -9.11 1.32 -13.42
N VAL A 267 -7.99 1.21 -12.69
CA VAL A 267 -7.50 2.30 -11.80
C VAL A 267 -6.98 3.48 -12.63
N ARG A 268 -6.21 3.20 -13.71
CA ARG A 268 -5.61 4.23 -14.56
C ARG A 268 -6.66 5.05 -15.31
N ASP A 269 -7.70 4.41 -15.85
CA ASP A 269 -8.79 5.04 -16.59
C ASP A 269 -9.95 5.51 -15.69
N GLN A 270 -9.85 5.29 -14.37
CA GLN A 270 -10.82 5.68 -13.35
C GLN A 270 -12.20 5.00 -13.49
N SER A 271 -12.28 3.84 -14.13
CA SER A 271 -13.49 3.01 -14.15
C SER A 271 -13.65 2.16 -12.89
N PHE A 272 -12.65 2.16 -12.00
CA PHE A 272 -12.69 1.53 -10.68
C PHE A 272 -12.23 2.50 -9.57
N PRO A 273 -12.95 2.54 -8.43
CA PRO A 273 -14.27 1.96 -8.21
C PRO A 273 -15.37 2.74 -8.93
N ASN A 274 -16.46 2.06 -9.29
CA ASN A 274 -17.68 2.70 -9.78
C ASN A 274 -18.62 3.09 -8.62
N GLU A 275 -19.74 3.75 -8.92
CA GLU A 275 -20.68 4.24 -7.89
C GLU A 275 -21.25 3.13 -7.01
N SER A 276 -21.52 1.94 -7.56
CA SER A 276 -22.07 0.81 -6.79
C SER A 276 -21.08 0.24 -5.78
N GLU A 277 -19.79 0.46 -6.00
CA GLU A 277 -18.67 0.02 -5.15
C GLU A 277 -18.28 1.08 -4.10
N CYS A 278 -18.94 2.24 -4.09
CA CYS A 278 -18.66 3.32 -3.17
C CYS A 278 -19.57 3.29 -1.94
N TYR A 279 -19.07 3.80 -0.83
CA TYR A 279 -19.87 4.13 0.33
C TYR A 279 -20.45 5.55 0.21
N ALA A 280 -21.71 5.69 0.65
CA ALA A 280 -22.41 6.95 0.76
C ALA A 280 -22.19 7.58 2.14
#